data_7ac7c8b8af19589f7acae98a0730e3dd
#
_entry.id   7ac7c8b8af19589f7acae98a0730e3dd
#
_cell.length_a   1.000
_cell.length_b   1.000
_cell.length_c   1.000
_cell.angle_alpha   90.00
_cell.angle_beta   90.00
_cell.angle_gamma   90.00
#
_symmetry.space_group_name_H-M   'P 1'
#
loop_
_entity.id
_entity.type
_entity.pdbx_description
1 polymer ?
#
loop_
_entity_poly.entity_id
_entity_poly.type
_entity_poly.pdbx_seq_one_letter_code
_entity_poly.pdbx_strand_id
1 'polypeptide(L)'
;MILPTGITYVITLIGFGILGAMQYHGGDADMSRVTEFSGALEAVFNINPALLLPPVIVIVAVAMKMPAIPGITLGIISGAIMGMIFQPECNMGTVFDFGMNGYYFSDEVLAMFEETLSPETSYTMTRLLESGGILGMMSSVAMTIIAMMFGGIMEDTHQLEVIVNSLKKLAKGPAGLVLLTECTCVLSNAVMPEQYISIVVPGRMYAEEYREKGLHPALLSGTLESAGTVTSALI
;
A
#
# COMPACT_ATOMS: atom_id res chain seq x y z
N MET A 1 -12.73 12.63 11.00
CA MET A 1 -11.57 12.26 10.18
C MET A 1 -11.52 12.92 8.79
N ILE A 2 -12.62 13.04 8.06
CA ILE A 2 -12.62 13.63 6.70
C ILE A 2 -12.08 15.07 6.64
N LEU A 3 -12.37 15.91 7.65
CA LEU A 3 -11.97 17.32 7.64
C LEU A 3 -10.43 17.52 7.77
N PRO A 4 -9.73 16.89 8.76
CA PRO A 4 -8.29 17.01 8.86
C PRO A 4 -7.58 16.41 7.64
N THR A 5 -8.03 15.25 7.12
CA THR A 5 -7.48 14.63 5.92
C THR A 5 -7.62 15.54 4.70
N GLY A 6 -8.78 16.21 4.54
CA GLY A 6 -8.98 17.17 3.45
C GLY A 6 -8.03 18.36 3.52
N ILE A 7 -7.78 18.90 4.72
CA ILE A 7 -6.85 20.02 4.94
C ILE A 7 -5.42 19.55 4.59
N THR A 8 -5.00 18.40 5.10
CA THR A 8 -3.67 17.85 4.82
C THR A 8 -3.48 17.63 3.32
N TYR A 9 -4.50 17.08 2.63
CA TYR A 9 -4.45 16.86 1.19
C TYR A 9 -4.25 18.17 0.41
N VAL A 10 -4.98 19.24 0.78
CA VAL A 10 -4.83 20.56 0.14
C VAL A 10 -3.43 21.13 0.39
N ILE A 11 -2.92 21.05 1.63
CA ILE A 11 -1.58 21.53 1.97
C ILE A 11 -0.52 20.77 1.16
N THR A 12 -0.66 19.44 1.04
CA THR A 12 0.26 18.60 0.27
C THR A 12 0.24 18.96 -1.21
N LEU A 13 -0.96 19.15 -1.81
CA LEU A 13 -1.09 19.59 -3.20
C LEU A 13 -0.43 20.95 -3.45
N ILE A 14 -0.62 21.90 -2.55
CA ILE A 14 0.04 23.21 -2.63
C ILE A 14 1.54 23.06 -2.51
N GLY A 15 2.03 22.25 -1.56
CA GLY A 15 3.46 21.96 -1.39
C GLY A 15 4.09 21.36 -2.64
N PHE A 16 3.47 20.32 -3.21
CA PHE A 16 3.94 19.74 -4.47
C PHE A 16 3.85 20.70 -5.66
N GLY A 17 2.80 21.54 -5.71
CA GLY A 17 2.68 22.59 -6.74
C GLY A 17 3.81 23.59 -6.67
N ILE A 18 4.19 24.05 -5.46
CA ILE A 18 5.31 24.96 -5.24
C ILE A 18 6.64 24.28 -5.60
N LEU A 19 6.87 23.05 -5.13
CA LEU A 19 8.10 22.31 -5.45
C LEU A 19 8.21 22.05 -6.95
N GLY A 20 7.12 21.66 -7.60
CA GLY A 20 7.08 21.48 -9.05
C GLY A 20 7.39 22.78 -9.80
N ALA A 21 6.80 23.90 -9.38
CA ALA A 21 7.08 25.21 -9.98
C ALA A 21 8.54 25.68 -9.75
N MET A 22 9.14 25.36 -8.60
CA MET A 22 10.54 25.67 -8.30
C MET A 22 11.52 24.79 -9.10
N GLN A 23 11.17 23.54 -9.37
CA GLN A 23 11.99 22.62 -10.15
C GLN A 23 11.77 22.78 -11.67
N TYR A 24 10.68 23.40 -12.07
CA TYR A 24 10.40 23.66 -13.47
C TYR A 24 11.31 24.79 -14.01
N HIS A 25 12.34 24.40 -14.70
CA HIS A 25 13.34 25.33 -15.29
C HIS A 25 12.96 25.80 -16.71
N GLY A 26 11.66 25.85 -17.04
CA GLY A 26 11.17 26.48 -18.28
C GLY A 26 11.61 25.81 -19.59
N GLY A 27 12.01 24.54 -19.53
CA GLY A 27 12.23 23.73 -20.72
C GLY A 27 10.93 23.07 -21.17
N ASP A 28 10.76 22.82 -22.46
CA ASP A 28 9.71 21.90 -22.94
C ASP A 28 9.84 20.58 -22.16
N ALA A 29 8.74 20.12 -21.58
CA ALA A 29 8.74 18.83 -20.91
C ALA A 29 9.24 17.80 -21.93
N ASP A 30 10.34 17.12 -21.61
CA ASP A 30 10.89 16.10 -22.49
C ASP A 30 9.89 14.95 -22.61
N MET A 31 9.03 15.06 -23.62
CA MET A 31 8.00 14.05 -23.91
C MET A 31 8.58 12.81 -24.58
N SER A 32 9.88 12.80 -24.89
CA SER A 32 10.53 11.68 -25.57
C SER A 32 10.40 10.39 -24.75
N ARG A 33 10.60 10.45 -23.43
CA ARG A 33 10.42 9.32 -22.52
C ARG A 33 8.97 8.82 -22.47
N VAL A 34 8.01 9.73 -22.49
CA VAL A 34 6.58 9.35 -22.50
C VAL A 34 6.21 8.65 -23.82
N THR A 35 6.73 9.15 -24.93
CA THR A 35 6.52 8.56 -26.26
C THR A 35 7.21 7.20 -26.36
N GLU A 36 8.42 7.07 -25.86
CA GLU A 36 9.19 5.83 -25.80
C GLU A 36 8.46 4.77 -24.97
N PHE A 37 8.00 5.16 -23.78
CA PHE A 37 7.23 4.29 -22.88
C PHE A 37 5.89 3.85 -23.49
N SER A 38 5.14 4.77 -24.09
CA SER A 38 3.87 4.49 -24.74
C SER A 38 4.04 3.57 -25.95
N GLY A 39 5.06 3.83 -26.78
CA GLY A 39 5.36 2.98 -27.93
C GLY A 39 5.75 1.54 -27.53
N ALA A 40 6.53 1.40 -26.48
CA ALA A 40 6.89 0.08 -25.95
C ALA A 40 5.68 -0.68 -25.38
N LEU A 41 4.77 0.00 -24.68
CA LEU A 41 3.53 -0.60 -24.20
C LEU A 41 2.64 -1.08 -25.36
N GLU A 42 2.48 -0.28 -26.41
CA GLU A 42 1.69 -0.62 -27.58
C GLU A 42 2.30 -1.78 -28.40
N ALA A 43 3.62 -1.94 -28.34
CA ALA A 43 4.31 -3.06 -29.00
C ALA A 43 4.09 -4.41 -28.28
N VAL A 44 3.94 -4.39 -26.95
CA VAL A 44 3.80 -5.61 -26.13
C VAL A 44 2.35 -5.93 -25.82
N PHE A 45 1.52 -4.92 -25.59
CA PHE A 45 0.13 -5.09 -25.16
C PHE A 45 -0.86 -4.53 -26.16
N ASN A 46 -1.95 -5.24 -26.36
CA ASN A 46 -3.08 -4.71 -27.12
C ASN A 46 -3.89 -3.76 -26.24
N ILE A 47 -3.60 -2.46 -26.35
CA ILE A 47 -4.23 -1.43 -25.54
C ILE A 47 -5.58 -1.05 -26.13
N ASN A 48 -6.66 -1.37 -25.40
CA ASN A 48 -8.03 -1.07 -25.79
C ASN A 48 -8.77 -0.39 -24.63
N PRO A 49 -9.56 0.67 -24.86
CA PRO A 49 -10.38 1.31 -23.82
C PRO A 49 -11.30 0.35 -23.05
N ALA A 50 -11.70 -0.77 -23.63
CA ALA A 50 -12.48 -1.80 -22.95
C ALA A 50 -11.73 -2.43 -21.77
N LEU A 51 -10.39 -2.40 -21.74
CA LEU A 51 -9.57 -2.87 -20.63
C LEU A 51 -9.71 -2.01 -19.36
N LEU A 52 -10.38 -0.86 -19.44
CA LEU A 52 -10.76 -0.08 -18.27
C LEU A 52 -12.00 -0.65 -17.52
N LEU A 53 -12.67 -1.65 -18.09
CA LEU A 53 -13.87 -2.25 -17.49
C LEU A 53 -13.59 -2.87 -16.10
N PRO A 54 -12.54 -3.68 -15.87
CA PRO A 54 -12.23 -4.23 -14.55
C PRO A 54 -12.06 -3.18 -13.45
N PRO A 55 -11.24 -2.12 -13.62
CA PRO A 55 -11.18 -1.05 -12.62
C PRO A 55 -12.51 -0.36 -12.38
N VAL A 56 -13.32 -0.13 -13.42
CA VAL A 56 -14.65 0.47 -13.29
C VAL A 56 -15.58 -0.44 -12.47
N ILE A 57 -15.56 -1.76 -12.69
CA ILE A 57 -16.32 -2.72 -11.90
C ILE A 57 -15.95 -2.64 -10.42
N VAL A 58 -14.65 -2.57 -10.10
CA VAL A 58 -14.19 -2.43 -8.70
C VAL A 58 -14.66 -1.12 -8.10
N ILE A 59 -14.56 0.00 -8.81
CA ILE A 59 -15.03 1.31 -8.34
C ILE A 59 -16.54 1.27 -8.06
N VAL A 60 -17.33 0.69 -8.96
CA VAL A 60 -18.78 0.53 -8.78
C VAL A 60 -19.09 -0.35 -7.56
N ALA A 61 -18.38 -1.48 -7.41
CA ALA A 61 -18.57 -2.37 -6.26
C ALA A 61 -18.29 -1.65 -4.92
N VAL A 62 -17.24 -0.85 -4.86
CA VAL A 62 -16.91 -0.01 -3.69
C VAL A 62 -17.98 1.05 -3.45
N ALA A 63 -18.45 1.72 -4.50
CA ALA A 63 -19.53 2.73 -4.41
C ALA A 63 -20.84 2.10 -3.90
N MET A 64 -21.12 0.85 -4.25
CA MET A 64 -22.25 0.06 -3.75
C MET A 64 -22.04 -0.47 -2.33
N LYS A 65 -20.94 -0.10 -1.66
CA LYS A 65 -20.58 -0.56 -0.30
C LYS A 65 -20.41 -2.09 -0.20
N MET A 66 -20.02 -2.73 -1.28
CA MET A 66 -19.69 -4.17 -1.27
C MET A 66 -18.46 -4.41 -0.37
N PRO A 67 -18.41 -5.52 0.40
CA PRO A 67 -17.19 -5.87 1.15
C PRO A 67 -15.96 -5.97 0.25
N ALA A 68 -14.78 -5.63 0.77
CA ALA A 68 -13.55 -5.52 -0.01
C ALA A 68 -13.19 -6.81 -0.77
N ILE A 69 -13.29 -7.97 -0.10
CA ILE A 69 -12.91 -9.26 -0.70
C ILE A 69 -13.75 -9.59 -1.94
N PRO A 70 -15.10 -9.59 -1.89
CA PRO A 70 -15.93 -9.79 -3.07
C PRO A 70 -15.68 -8.74 -4.17
N GLY A 71 -15.49 -7.46 -3.80
CA GLY A 71 -15.22 -6.40 -4.76
C GLY A 71 -13.93 -6.61 -5.54
N ILE A 72 -12.84 -6.96 -4.86
CA ILE A 72 -11.55 -7.28 -5.50
C ILE A 72 -11.66 -8.55 -6.34
N THR A 73 -12.37 -9.58 -5.86
CA THR A 73 -12.58 -10.83 -6.59
C THR A 73 -13.29 -10.60 -7.93
N LEU A 74 -14.31 -9.73 -7.96
CA LEU A 74 -14.97 -9.32 -9.20
C LEU A 74 -13.98 -8.62 -10.15
N GLY A 75 -13.09 -7.77 -9.62
CA GLY A 75 -12.03 -7.14 -10.39
C GLY A 75 -11.09 -8.17 -11.03
N ILE A 76 -10.64 -9.17 -10.26
CA ILE A 76 -9.76 -10.23 -10.73
C ILE A 76 -10.44 -11.06 -11.84
N ILE A 77 -11.68 -11.49 -11.60
CA ILE A 77 -12.44 -12.30 -12.59
C ILE A 77 -12.67 -11.50 -13.88
N SER A 78 -13.10 -10.24 -13.75
CA SER A 78 -13.32 -9.39 -14.94
C SER A 78 -12.01 -9.09 -15.67
N GLY A 79 -10.90 -8.87 -14.95
CA GLY A 79 -9.57 -8.69 -15.53
C GLY A 79 -9.09 -9.92 -16.28
N ALA A 80 -9.26 -11.12 -15.72
CA ALA A 80 -8.93 -12.38 -16.37
C ALA A 80 -9.73 -12.60 -17.68
N ILE A 81 -11.04 -12.33 -17.64
CA ILE A 81 -11.90 -12.44 -18.83
C ILE A 81 -11.45 -11.44 -19.91
N MET A 82 -11.20 -10.19 -19.54
CA MET A 82 -10.76 -9.17 -20.49
C MET A 82 -9.36 -9.48 -21.04
N GLY A 83 -8.46 -9.99 -20.20
CA GLY A 83 -7.15 -10.46 -20.66
C GLY A 83 -7.27 -11.56 -21.73
N MET A 84 -8.09 -12.59 -21.50
CA MET A 84 -8.31 -13.66 -22.47
C MET A 84 -8.98 -13.20 -23.78
N ILE A 85 -9.76 -12.12 -23.75
CA ILE A 85 -10.44 -11.59 -24.96
C ILE A 85 -9.50 -10.71 -25.78
N PHE A 86 -8.71 -9.85 -25.12
CA PHE A 86 -7.95 -8.80 -25.80
C PHE A 86 -6.46 -9.12 -25.97
N GLN A 87 -5.88 -10.02 -25.16
CA GLN A 87 -4.48 -10.40 -25.29
C GLN A 87 -4.34 -11.76 -25.95
N PRO A 88 -3.69 -11.83 -27.14
CA PRO A 88 -3.68 -13.06 -27.97
C PRO A 88 -3.05 -14.27 -27.30
N GLU A 89 -2.07 -14.05 -26.42
CA GLU A 89 -1.34 -15.11 -25.71
C GLU A 89 -1.95 -15.49 -24.36
N CYS A 90 -3.02 -14.78 -23.95
CA CYS A 90 -3.66 -15.01 -22.68
C CYS A 90 -4.73 -16.09 -22.78
N ASN A 91 -4.48 -17.22 -22.16
CA ASN A 91 -5.44 -18.32 -22.02
C ASN A 91 -5.67 -18.64 -20.53
N MET A 92 -6.60 -19.56 -20.23
CA MET A 92 -6.92 -19.92 -18.85
C MET A 92 -5.67 -20.41 -18.07
N GLY A 93 -4.76 -21.13 -18.72
CA GLY A 93 -3.52 -21.59 -18.11
C GLY A 93 -2.59 -20.43 -17.74
N THR A 94 -2.38 -19.48 -18.66
CA THR A 94 -1.57 -18.28 -18.40
C THR A 94 -2.19 -17.37 -17.34
N VAL A 95 -3.53 -17.28 -17.28
CA VAL A 95 -4.20 -16.53 -16.19
C VAL A 95 -3.90 -17.13 -14.83
N PHE A 96 -3.95 -18.46 -14.68
CA PHE A 96 -3.58 -19.13 -13.45
C PHE A 96 -2.09 -18.99 -13.13
N ASP A 97 -1.25 -19.11 -14.14
CA ASP A 97 0.20 -18.93 -13.97
C ASP A 97 0.55 -17.51 -13.52
N PHE A 98 -0.01 -16.48 -14.15
CA PHE A 98 0.16 -15.09 -13.72
C PHE A 98 -0.38 -14.84 -12.31
N GLY A 99 -1.51 -15.47 -11.96
CA GLY A 99 -2.04 -15.40 -10.59
C GLY A 99 -1.11 -16.00 -9.54
N MET A 100 -0.49 -17.14 -9.84
CA MET A 100 0.38 -17.85 -8.92
C MET A 100 1.81 -17.31 -8.92
N ASN A 101 2.44 -17.25 -10.09
CA ASN A 101 3.85 -16.93 -10.26
C ASN A 101 4.10 -15.45 -10.55
N GLY A 102 3.06 -14.74 -11.02
CA GLY A 102 3.17 -13.35 -11.44
C GLY A 102 3.39 -13.22 -12.94
N TYR A 103 3.45 -11.98 -13.39
CA TYR A 103 3.77 -11.63 -14.76
C TYR A 103 5.23 -11.19 -14.87
N TYR A 104 5.94 -11.79 -15.80
CA TYR A 104 7.30 -11.43 -16.18
C TYR A 104 7.40 -11.35 -17.69
N PHE A 105 8.19 -10.42 -18.17
CA PHE A 105 8.46 -10.31 -19.60
C PHE A 105 9.27 -11.51 -20.10
N SER A 106 9.00 -11.95 -21.33
CA SER A 106 9.83 -12.97 -21.97
C SER A 106 11.20 -12.41 -22.34
N ASP A 107 12.21 -13.28 -22.45
CA ASP A 107 13.57 -12.89 -22.82
C ASP A 107 13.61 -12.14 -24.18
N GLU A 108 12.69 -12.46 -25.10
CA GLU A 108 12.55 -11.79 -26.39
C GLU A 108 12.08 -10.34 -26.24
N VAL A 109 11.11 -10.08 -25.33
CA VAL A 109 10.63 -8.72 -25.04
C VAL A 109 11.69 -7.92 -24.31
N LEU A 110 12.40 -8.54 -23.37
CA LEU A 110 13.52 -7.88 -22.66
C LEU A 110 14.64 -7.48 -23.62
N ALA A 111 15.02 -8.36 -24.56
CA ALA A 111 16.01 -8.04 -25.59
C ALA A 111 15.53 -6.90 -26.51
N MET A 112 14.25 -6.87 -26.88
CA MET A 112 13.66 -5.76 -27.64
C MET A 112 13.71 -4.44 -26.84
N PHE A 113 13.47 -4.47 -25.54
CA PHE A 113 13.56 -3.30 -24.69
C PHE A 113 14.99 -2.78 -24.58
N GLU A 114 15.99 -3.67 -24.46
CA GLU A 114 17.41 -3.27 -24.42
C GLU A 114 17.89 -2.64 -25.74
N GLU A 115 17.33 -3.05 -26.88
CA GLU A 115 17.68 -2.52 -28.20
C GLU A 115 16.94 -1.21 -28.52
N THR A 116 15.67 -1.05 -28.08
CA THR A 116 14.80 0.05 -28.52
C THR A 116 14.61 1.15 -27.50
N LEU A 117 14.81 0.85 -26.21
CA LEU A 117 14.55 1.77 -25.11
C LEU A 117 15.85 2.25 -24.46
N SER A 118 15.78 3.42 -23.85
CA SER A 118 16.84 3.85 -22.95
C SER A 118 16.93 2.92 -21.73
N PRO A 119 18.13 2.67 -21.17
CA PRO A 119 18.30 1.75 -20.03
C PRO A 119 17.42 2.10 -18.82
N GLU A 120 17.18 3.40 -18.63
CA GLU A 120 16.33 3.90 -17.53
C GLU A 120 14.85 3.61 -17.77
N THR A 121 14.37 3.74 -19.01
CA THR A 121 12.99 3.41 -19.41
C THR A 121 12.76 1.91 -19.34
N SER A 122 13.67 1.09 -19.86
CA SER A 122 13.60 -0.37 -19.79
C SER A 122 13.52 -0.86 -18.35
N TYR A 123 14.40 -0.37 -17.46
CA TYR A 123 14.37 -0.70 -16.04
C TYR A 123 13.05 -0.30 -15.38
N THR A 124 12.53 0.89 -15.70
CA THR A 124 11.28 1.39 -15.15
C THR A 124 10.09 0.56 -15.60
N MET A 125 10.03 0.20 -16.89
CA MET A 125 8.98 -0.66 -17.43
C MET A 125 8.96 -2.04 -16.76
N THR A 126 10.09 -2.70 -16.69
CA THR A 126 10.23 -4.01 -16.05
C THR A 126 9.76 -3.93 -14.59
N ARG A 127 10.24 -2.96 -13.84
CA ARG A 127 9.90 -2.81 -12.43
C ARG A 127 8.43 -2.45 -12.17
N LEU A 128 7.76 -1.73 -13.06
CA LEU A 128 6.36 -1.33 -12.90
C LEU A 128 5.38 -2.43 -13.32
N LEU A 129 5.73 -3.22 -14.34
CA LEU A 129 4.81 -4.15 -14.96
C LEU A 129 5.01 -5.59 -14.50
N GLU A 130 6.22 -5.97 -14.11
CA GLU A 130 6.46 -7.27 -13.52
C GLU A 130 5.88 -7.37 -12.10
N SER A 131 5.25 -8.49 -11.82
CA SER A 131 4.65 -8.75 -10.52
C SER A 131 4.85 -10.21 -10.11
N GLY A 132 5.15 -10.47 -8.83
CA GLY A 132 5.46 -11.81 -8.32
C GLY A 132 4.24 -12.69 -8.00
N GLY A 133 3.03 -12.31 -8.35
CA GLY A 133 1.82 -13.07 -8.07
C GLY A 133 1.64 -13.43 -6.58
N ILE A 134 0.89 -14.50 -6.32
CA ILE A 134 0.66 -15.00 -4.95
C ILE A 134 1.97 -15.47 -4.31
N LEU A 135 2.82 -16.17 -5.08
CA LEU A 135 4.10 -16.69 -4.55
C LEU A 135 5.06 -15.56 -4.17
N GLY A 136 5.09 -14.48 -4.92
CA GLY A 136 5.88 -13.29 -4.57
C GLY A 136 5.44 -12.63 -3.26
N MET A 137 4.16 -12.77 -2.89
CA MET A 137 3.62 -12.24 -1.65
C MET A 137 3.79 -13.17 -0.44
N MET A 138 4.25 -14.43 -0.64
CA MET A 138 4.34 -15.42 0.43
C MET A 138 5.30 -15.02 1.55
N SER A 139 6.38 -14.32 1.24
CA SER A 139 7.31 -13.82 2.27
C SER A 139 6.63 -12.81 3.20
N SER A 140 5.83 -11.90 2.66
CA SER A 140 5.05 -10.93 3.45
C SER A 140 3.97 -11.61 4.29
N VAL A 141 3.28 -12.61 3.74
CA VAL A 141 2.30 -13.43 4.49
C VAL A 141 2.98 -14.19 5.64
N ALA A 142 4.11 -14.83 5.39
CA ALA A 142 4.88 -15.53 6.42
C ALA A 142 5.34 -14.57 7.53
N MET A 143 5.85 -13.40 7.17
CA MET A 143 6.25 -12.37 8.13
C MET A 143 5.06 -11.91 8.99
N THR A 144 3.90 -11.67 8.37
CA THR A 144 2.69 -11.28 9.09
C THR A 144 2.25 -12.36 10.09
N ILE A 145 2.28 -13.65 9.69
CA ILE A 145 1.96 -14.78 10.57
C ILE A 145 2.92 -14.82 11.77
N ILE A 146 4.23 -14.74 11.52
CA ILE A 146 5.25 -14.76 12.58
C ILE A 146 5.05 -13.58 13.55
N ALA A 147 4.77 -12.41 13.02
CA ALA A 147 4.53 -11.21 13.80
C ALA A 147 3.26 -11.30 14.66
N MET A 148 2.18 -11.87 14.11
CA MET A 148 0.95 -12.14 14.86
C MET A 148 1.18 -13.18 15.98
N MET A 149 1.95 -14.23 15.71
CA MET A 149 2.35 -15.20 16.74
C MET A 149 3.18 -14.54 17.85
N PHE A 150 4.16 -13.72 17.50
CA PHE A 150 4.95 -12.96 18.47
C PHE A 150 4.08 -12.04 19.32
N GLY A 151 3.19 -11.27 18.68
CA GLY A 151 2.24 -10.41 19.37
C GLY A 151 1.33 -11.18 20.35
N GLY A 152 0.81 -12.33 19.92
CA GLY A 152 0.00 -13.22 20.77
C GLY A 152 0.77 -13.75 22.00
N ILE A 153 2.02 -14.17 21.81
CA ILE A 153 2.88 -14.63 22.93
C ILE A 153 3.14 -13.49 23.92
N MET A 154 3.45 -12.29 23.41
CA MET A 154 3.69 -11.11 24.25
C MET A 154 2.46 -10.72 25.07
N GLU A 155 1.26 -10.86 24.51
CA GLU A 155 -0.01 -10.60 25.17
C GLU A 155 -0.30 -11.67 26.26
N ASP A 156 -0.20 -12.94 25.91
CA ASP A 156 -0.52 -14.08 26.79
C ASP A 156 0.48 -14.18 27.97
N THR A 157 1.72 -13.79 27.77
CA THR A 157 2.76 -13.74 28.82
C THR A 157 2.73 -12.46 29.66
N HIS A 158 1.74 -11.58 29.46
CA HIS A 158 1.59 -10.29 30.17
C HIS A 158 2.81 -9.35 30.01
N GLN A 159 3.72 -9.61 29.07
CA GLN A 159 4.88 -8.74 28.84
C GLN A 159 4.46 -7.35 28.35
N LEU A 160 3.40 -7.28 27.54
CA LEU A 160 2.82 -6.01 27.09
C LEU A 160 2.36 -5.15 28.27
N GLU A 161 1.70 -5.77 29.27
CA GLU A 161 1.26 -5.04 30.48
C GLU A 161 2.43 -4.45 31.26
N VAL A 162 3.55 -5.16 31.38
CA VAL A 162 4.75 -4.68 32.05
C VAL A 162 5.34 -3.47 31.33
N ILE A 163 5.42 -3.53 30.00
CA ILE A 163 5.90 -2.42 29.17
C ILE A 163 4.96 -1.21 29.32
N VAL A 164 3.65 -1.41 29.16
CA VAL A 164 2.64 -0.35 29.33
C VAL A 164 2.72 0.29 30.70
N ASN A 165 2.76 -0.51 31.79
CA ASN A 165 2.83 -0.02 33.15
C ASN A 165 4.11 0.81 33.40
N SER A 166 5.20 0.48 32.73
CA SER A 166 6.44 1.25 32.80
C SER A 166 6.32 2.59 32.06
N LEU A 167 5.70 2.58 30.90
CA LEU A 167 5.48 3.76 30.07
C LEU A 167 4.38 4.69 30.63
N LYS A 168 3.34 4.13 31.29
CA LYS A 168 2.28 4.90 31.97
C LYS A 168 2.81 5.94 32.94
N LYS A 169 3.91 5.66 33.62
CA LYS A 169 4.54 6.59 34.57
C LYS A 169 5.00 7.89 33.92
N LEU A 170 5.21 7.88 32.60
CA LEU A 170 5.58 9.06 31.82
C LEU A 170 4.34 9.88 31.37
N ALA A 171 3.17 9.24 31.24
CA ALA A 171 1.95 9.87 30.73
C ALA A 171 1.15 10.53 31.86
N LYS A 172 1.25 11.85 32.01
CA LYS A 172 0.42 12.64 32.92
C LYS A 172 -0.85 13.13 32.20
N GLY A 173 -2.01 12.56 32.59
CA GLY A 173 -3.32 12.97 32.05
C GLY A 173 -3.63 12.44 30.65
N PRO A 174 -4.81 12.83 30.08
CA PRO A 174 -5.27 12.35 28.77
C PRO A 174 -4.34 12.72 27.60
N ALA A 175 -3.85 13.95 27.57
CA ALA A 175 -2.93 14.42 26.53
C ALA A 175 -1.59 13.66 26.55
N GLY A 176 -1.07 13.36 27.76
CA GLY A 176 0.14 12.56 27.91
C GLY A 176 -0.04 11.13 27.42
N LEU A 177 -1.23 10.55 27.58
CA LEU A 177 -1.54 9.22 27.07
C LEU A 177 -1.59 9.20 25.53
N VAL A 178 -2.21 10.21 24.91
CA VAL A 178 -2.23 10.36 23.45
C VAL A 178 -0.81 10.46 22.89
N LEU A 179 0.01 11.37 23.46
CA LEU A 179 1.40 11.54 23.05
C LEU A 179 2.22 10.26 23.23
N LEU A 180 2.02 9.55 24.32
CA LEU A 180 2.70 8.28 24.58
C LEU A 180 2.31 7.22 23.53
N THR A 181 1.03 7.14 23.20
CA THR A 181 0.53 6.23 22.15
C THR A 181 1.17 6.56 20.80
N GLU A 182 1.22 7.84 20.43
CA GLU A 182 1.86 8.29 19.17
C GLU A 182 3.35 7.96 19.14
N CYS A 183 4.08 8.25 20.20
CA CYS A 183 5.51 7.90 20.29
C CYS A 183 5.73 6.38 20.20
N THR A 184 4.86 5.58 20.83
CA THR A 184 4.95 4.12 20.75
C THR A 184 4.69 3.61 19.33
N CYS A 185 3.74 4.19 18.62
CA CYS A 185 3.47 3.84 17.21
C CYS A 185 4.69 4.17 16.32
N VAL A 186 5.28 5.35 16.47
CA VAL A 186 6.47 5.77 15.71
C VAL A 186 7.65 4.84 15.99
N LEU A 187 7.92 4.54 17.27
CA LEU A 187 8.98 3.59 17.64
C LEU A 187 8.69 2.18 17.11
N SER A 188 7.45 1.74 17.15
CA SER A 188 7.05 0.45 16.60
C SER A 188 7.27 0.40 15.08
N ASN A 189 6.95 1.48 14.34
CA ASN A 189 7.23 1.57 12.90
C ASN A 189 8.73 1.48 12.60
N ALA A 190 9.60 2.05 13.44
CA ALA A 190 11.04 1.99 13.25
C ALA A 190 11.64 0.60 13.52
N VAL A 191 11.00 -0.20 14.38
CA VAL A 191 11.52 -1.51 14.83
C VAL A 191 10.83 -2.68 14.12
N MET A 192 9.55 -2.52 13.79
CA MET A 192 8.73 -3.59 13.20
C MET A 192 8.69 -3.48 11.67
N PRO A 193 8.84 -4.59 10.94
CA PRO A 193 8.87 -4.59 9.47
C PRO A 193 7.50 -4.36 8.83
N GLU A 194 6.44 -4.39 9.61
CA GLU A 194 5.05 -4.35 9.13
C GLU A 194 4.26 -3.23 9.84
N GLN A 195 3.70 -2.31 9.05
CA GLN A 195 2.84 -1.23 9.54
C GLN A 195 1.64 -1.73 10.35
N TYR A 196 1.05 -2.86 9.97
CA TYR A 196 -0.10 -3.42 10.66
C TYR A 196 0.20 -3.71 12.16
N ILE A 197 1.39 -4.23 12.45
CA ILE A 197 1.81 -4.56 13.82
C ILE A 197 1.99 -3.29 14.65
N SER A 198 2.56 -2.25 14.06
CA SER A 198 2.77 -0.97 14.74
C SER A 198 1.48 -0.21 15.09
N ILE A 199 0.35 -0.63 14.55
CA ILE A 199 -0.99 -0.14 14.90
C ILE A 199 -1.66 -1.09 15.92
N VAL A 200 -1.65 -2.39 15.64
CA VAL A 200 -2.38 -3.40 16.44
C VAL A 200 -1.78 -3.56 17.83
N VAL A 201 -0.46 -3.61 17.94
CA VAL A 201 0.21 -3.81 19.24
C VAL A 201 -0.03 -2.61 20.16
N PRO A 202 0.27 -1.34 19.81
CA PRO A 202 -0.08 -0.20 20.65
C PRO A 202 -1.59 -0.07 20.90
N GLY A 203 -2.42 -0.41 19.90
CA GLY A 203 -3.87 -0.40 20.06
C GLY A 203 -4.36 -1.31 21.17
N ARG A 204 -3.86 -2.54 21.25
CA ARG A 204 -4.16 -3.48 22.33
C ARG A 204 -3.56 -3.02 23.67
N MET A 205 -2.33 -2.52 23.64
CA MET A 205 -1.63 -2.05 24.83
C MET A 205 -2.37 -0.92 25.55
N TYR A 206 -2.92 0.05 24.82
CA TYR A 206 -3.51 1.25 25.42
C TYR A 206 -5.04 1.24 25.50
N ALA A 207 -5.73 0.26 24.91
CA ALA A 207 -7.20 0.22 24.86
C ALA A 207 -7.86 0.33 26.25
N GLU A 208 -7.34 -0.40 27.23
CA GLU A 208 -7.85 -0.39 28.59
C GLU A 208 -7.62 0.98 29.28
N GLU A 209 -6.47 1.60 29.06
CA GLU A 209 -6.12 2.91 29.60
C GLU A 209 -7.03 4.02 29.11
N TYR A 210 -7.33 4.00 27.80
CA TYR A 210 -8.28 4.97 27.22
C TYR A 210 -9.66 4.79 27.84
N ARG A 211 -10.08 3.53 28.08
CA ARG A 211 -11.35 3.20 28.70
C ARG A 211 -11.40 3.64 30.18
N GLU A 212 -10.36 3.38 30.96
CA GLU A 212 -10.27 3.78 32.39
C GLU A 212 -10.30 5.30 32.54
N LYS A 213 -9.69 6.04 31.61
CA LYS A 213 -9.71 7.51 31.62
C LYS A 213 -10.97 8.10 30.99
N GLY A 214 -11.96 7.28 30.62
CA GLY A 214 -13.23 7.72 30.02
C GLY A 214 -13.07 8.33 28.64
N LEU A 215 -11.97 8.05 27.94
CA LEU A 215 -11.72 8.54 26.58
C LEU A 215 -12.47 7.71 25.56
N HIS A 216 -13.02 8.38 24.55
CA HIS A 216 -13.79 7.72 23.52
C HIS A 216 -12.90 6.80 22.65
N PRO A 217 -13.33 5.56 22.30
CA PRO A 217 -12.54 4.63 21.48
C PRO A 217 -12.10 5.21 20.13
N ALA A 218 -12.88 6.12 19.54
CA ALA A 218 -12.51 6.81 18.31
C ALA A 218 -11.26 7.69 18.46
N LEU A 219 -10.94 8.16 19.68
CA LEU A 219 -9.73 8.92 19.93
C LEU A 219 -8.50 8.00 19.82
N LEU A 220 -8.55 6.82 20.41
CA LEU A 220 -7.49 5.82 20.28
C LEU A 220 -7.28 5.44 18.82
N SER A 221 -8.35 5.07 18.10
CA SER A 221 -8.29 4.73 16.68
C SER A 221 -7.69 5.86 15.85
N GLY A 222 -8.10 7.10 16.11
CA GLY A 222 -7.56 8.28 15.42
C GLY A 222 -6.08 8.51 15.70
N THR A 223 -5.64 8.30 16.94
CA THR A 223 -4.23 8.43 17.36
C THR A 223 -3.37 7.36 16.69
N LEU A 224 -3.81 6.12 16.70
CA LEU A 224 -3.11 4.98 16.06
C LEU A 224 -2.96 5.20 14.55
N GLU A 225 -4.01 5.67 13.89
CA GLU A 225 -3.98 5.89 12.46
C GLU A 225 -3.11 7.10 12.09
N SER A 226 -3.19 8.20 12.83
CA SER A 226 -2.37 9.39 12.55
C SER A 226 -0.88 9.18 12.82
N ALA A 227 -0.51 8.41 13.83
CA ALA A 227 0.88 8.10 14.13
C ALA A 227 1.38 6.87 13.40
N GLY A 228 0.67 5.74 13.48
CA GLY A 228 1.09 4.46 12.89
C GLY A 228 1.08 4.47 11.36
N THR A 229 0.03 5.01 10.73
CA THR A 229 -0.10 4.98 9.28
C THR A 229 0.76 6.05 8.59
N VAL A 230 0.74 7.28 9.12
CA VAL A 230 1.45 8.39 8.45
C VAL A 230 2.96 8.25 8.56
N THR A 231 3.48 7.79 9.70
CA THR A 231 4.93 7.68 9.91
C THR A 231 5.55 6.46 9.25
N SER A 232 4.77 5.42 8.92
CA SER A 232 5.28 4.25 8.21
C SER A 232 5.80 4.56 6.80
N ALA A 233 5.34 5.64 6.19
CA ALA A 233 5.82 6.09 4.89
C ALA A 233 7.17 6.84 4.96
N LEU A 234 7.62 7.22 6.17
CA LEU A 234 8.85 8.00 6.41
C LEU A 234 10.02 7.14 6.91
N ILE A 235 9.75 5.92 7.35
CA ILE A 235 10.68 4.99 7.94
C ILE A 235 10.83 3.77 7.06
#